data_bec2d24382c7a8afd73bd08c173d5761
#
_entry.id   bec2d24382c7a8afd73bd08c173d5761
#
_cell.length_a   1.000
_cell.length_b   1.000
_cell.length_c   1.000
_cell.angle_alpha   90.00
_cell.angle_beta   90.00
_cell.angle_gamma   90.00
#
_symmetry.space_group_name_H-M   'P 1'
#
loop_
_entity.id
_entity.type
_entity.pdbx_description
1 polymer ?
#
loop_
_entity_poly.entity_id
_entity_poly.type
_entity_poly.pdbx_seq_one_letter_code
_entity_poly.pdbx_strand_id
1 'polypeptide(L)'
;MEGNAKIEPQDRENLSPRFRMMAAVDMNTTGRKKGKWYVAVPPLCRAWTGLTPADYFGRSLVEQLPEEIKVGVINVAVGGASIDLYDEDKTTEYISKQADWFKNFCKEYDDAPMRRLMECAKE
;
A
#
# COMPACT_ATOMS: atom_id res chain seq x y z
N MET A 1 -2.19 -6.15 -2.11
CA MET A 1 -2.66 -6.01 -3.52
C MET A 1 -2.43 -4.60 -3.99
N GLU A 2 -1.79 -4.45 -5.15
CA GLU A 2 -1.54 -3.12 -5.74
C GLU A 2 -2.81 -2.39 -6.10
N GLY A 3 -3.77 -3.13 -6.66
CA GLY A 3 -4.97 -2.56 -7.23
C GLY A 3 -4.76 -2.01 -8.64
N ASN A 4 -5.60 -2.43 -9.55
CA ASN A 4 -5.55 -1.97 -10.94
C ASN A 4 -6.93 -1.56 -11.47
N ALA A 5 -7.95 -1.57 -10.62
CA ALA A 5 -9.25 -1.08 -10.97
C ALA A 5 -9.20 0.45 -11.14
N LYS A 6 -9.93 0.95 -12.13
CA LYS A 6 -9.99 2.39 -12.39
C LYS A 6 -10.55 3.12 -11.17
N ILE A 7 -9.91 4.22 -10.79
CA ILE A 7 -10.40 5.12 -9.75
C ILE A 7 -11.36 6.11 -10.39
N GLU A 8 -12.62 6.08 -9.97
CA GLU A 8 -13.64 7.02 -10.42
C GLU A 8 -13.75 8.21 -9.46
N PRO A 9 -14.35 9.34 -9.88
CA PRO A 9 -14.49 10.52 -9.01
C PRO A 9 -15.16 10.20 -7.67
N GLN A 10 -16.20 9.35 -7.65
CA GLN A 10 -16.91 8.97 -6.42
C GLN A 10 -16.03 8.20 -5.44
N ASP A 11 -14.97 7.55 -5.90
CA ASP A 11 -14.04 6.83 -5.02
C ASP A 11 -13.22 7.78 -4.14
N ARG A 12 -13.17 9.07 -4.49
CA ARG A 12 -12.51 10.12 -3.74
C ARG A 12 -13.47 11.00 -2.94
N GLU A 13 -14.76 10.64 -2.91
CA GLU A 13 -15.81 11.36 -2.19
C GLU A 13 -16.17 10.65 -0.88
N ASN A 14 -16.80 11.37 0.05
CA ASN A 14 -17.31 10.85 1.32
C ASN A 14 -16.24 10.10 2.12
N LEU A 15 -15.04 10.63 2.14
CA LEU A 15 -13.90 10.04 2.83
C LEU A 15 -14.02 10.26 4.34
N SER A 16 -13.72 9.22 5.12
CA SER A 16 -13.63 9.36 6.57
C SER A 16 -12.24 9.84 6.98
N PRO A 17 -12.11 10.89 7.80
CA PRO A 17 -10.82 11.31 8.33
C PRO A 17 -10.23 10.28 9.30
N ARG A 18 -11.03 9.30 9.74
CA ARG A 18 -10.60 8.21 10.61
C ARG A 18 -9.98 7.02 9.85
N PHE A 19 -10.20 6.95 8.53
CA PHE A 19 -9.52 5.95 7.69
C PHE A 19 -8.27 6.58 7.09
N ARG A 20 -7.11 6.10 7.54
CA ARG A 20 -5.80 6.66 7.23
C ARG A 20 -4.94 5.67 6.46
N MET A 21 -4.05 6.19 5.63
CA MET A 21 -3.03 5.38 4.96
C MET A 21 -1.64 5.90 5.30
N MET A 22 -0.67 4.99 5.41
CA MET A 22 0.74 5.36 5.42
C MET A 22 1.33 5.04 4.06
N ALA A 23 2.05 5.98 3.48
CA ALA A 23 2.78 5.73 2.24
C ALA A 23 4.03 4.88 2.53
N ALA A 24 4.09 3.68 1.96
CA ALA A 24 5.25 2.79 2.08
C ALA A 24 6.38 3.16 1.12
N VAL A 25 6.09 4.04 0.15
CA VAL A 25 7.01 4.61 -0.82
C VAL A 25 6.63 6.07 -1.06
N ASP A 26 7.56 6.86 -1.63
CA ASP A 26 7.22 8.20 -2.09
C ASP A 26 6.23 8.13 -3.26
N MET A 27 5.17 8.93 -3.18
CA MET A 27 4.10 8.98 -4.18
C MET A 27 4.06 10.39 -4.77
N ASN A 28 4.95 10.66 -5.70
CA ASN A 28 5.24 12.02 -6.19
C ASN A 28 4.02 12.74 -6.79
N THR A 29 3.17 12.03 -7.54
CA THR A 29 1.99 12.63 -8.17
C THR A 29 0.92 13.05 -7.16
N THR A 30 0.91 12.46 -5.97
CA THR A 30 -0.04 12.77 -4.90
C THR A 30 0.59 13.61 -3.79
N GLY A 31 1.89 13.88 -3.86
CA GLY A 31 2.62 14.61 -2.84
C GLY A 31 2.84 13.86 -1.53
N ARG A 32 2.59 12.54 -1.50
CA ARG A 32 2.76 11.72 -0.31
C ARG A 32 4.20 11.26 -0.14
N LYS A 33 4.68 11.32 1.09
CA LYS A 33 6.05 10.93 1.45
C LYS A 33 6.06 9.61 2.23
N LYS A 34 7.05 8.78 1.94
CA LYS A 34 7.27 7.52 2.64
C LYS A 34 7.27 7.72 4.16
N GLY A 35 6.58 6.85 4.87
CA GLY A 35 6.53 6.86 6.34
C GLY A 35 5.60 7.89 6.95
N LYS A 36 4.81 8.60 6.15
CA LYS A 36 3.86 9.61 6.64
C LYS A 36 2.42 9.13 6.49
N TRP A 37 1.57 9.57 7.42
CA TRP A 37 0.15 9.25 7.44
C TRP A 37 -0.68 10.33 6.73
N TYR A 38 -1.68 9.87 6.00
CA TYR A 38 -2.63 10.72 5.26
C TYR A 38 -4.03 10.15 5.36
N VAL A 39 -5.05 10.97 5.08
CA VAL A 39 -6.40 10.44 4.87
C VAL A 39 -6.32 9.46 3.69
N ALA A 40 -6.96 8.29 3.83
CA ALA A 40 -6.90 7.24 2.83
C ALA A 40 -7.74 7.59 1.59
N VAL A 41 -7.08 8.23 0.63
CA VAL A 41 -7.65 8.56 -0.70
C VAL A 41 -6.93 7.67 -1.72
N PRO A 42 -7.64 6.94 -2.60
CA PRO A 42 -6.95 6.15 -3.62
C PRO A 42 -6.09 7.02 -4.55
N PRO A 43 -4.96 6.53 -5.04
CA PRO A 43 -4.40 5.19 -4.86
C PRO A 43 -3.72 5.00 -3.50
N LEU A 44 -3.81 3.80 -2.93
CA LEU A 44 -3.23 3.50 -1.60
C LEU A 44 -1.84 2.85 -1.67
N CYS A 45 -1.51 2.19 -2.79
CA CYS A 45 -0.26 1.43 -2.91
C CYS A 45 0.89 2.28 -3.46
N ARG A 46 0.76 2.71 -4.69
CA ARG A 46 1.73 3.58 -5.39
C ARG A 46 0.99 4.62 -6.22
N ALA A 47 1.69 5.66 -6.61
CA ALA A 47 1.09 6.78 -7.35
C ALA A 47 0.39 6.37 -8.67
N TRP A 48 0.85 5.30 -9.30
CA TRP A 48 0.35 4.81 -10.59
C TRP A 48 -0.63 3.65 -10.47
N THR A 49 -0.89 3.15 -9.24
CA THR A 49 -1.83 2.04 -9.03
C THR A 49 -3.28 2.52 -9.00
N GLY A 50 -4.20 1.58 -9.09
CA GLY A 50 -5.64 1.84 -9.09
C GLY A 50 -6.29 1.61 -7.73
N LEU A 51 -7.60 1.42 -7.79
CA LEU A 51 -8.41 1.10 -6.62
C LEU A 51 -8.11 -0.31 -6.12
N THR A 52 -8.01 -0.47 -4.80
CA THR A 52 -7.77 -1.76 -4.15
C THR A 52 -8.97 -2.16 -3.28
N PRO A 53 -9.14 -3.45 -2.97
CA PRO A 53 -10.15 -3.86 -1.98
C PRO A 53 -9.98 -3.18 -0.62
N ALA A 54 -8.77 -2.80 -0.24
CA ALA A 54 -8.50 -2.11 1.01
C ALA A 54 -9.20 -0.75 1.11
N ASP A 55 -9.42 -0.07 -0.02
CA ASP A 55 -10.11 1.22 -0.06
C ASP A 55 -11.49 1.15 0.59
N TYR A 56 -12.33 0.23 0.13
CA TYR A 56 -13.70 0.10 0.63
C TYR A 56 -13.78 -0.75 1.90
N PHE A 57 -12.89 -1.71 2.09
CA PHE A 57 -12.81 -2.46 3.34
C PHE A 57 -12.58 -1.51 4.53
N GLY A 58 -11.60 -0.62 4.42
CA GLY A 58 -11.28 0.33 5.48
C GLY A 58 -12.41 1.33 5.73
N ARG A 59 -13.07 1.81 4.68
CA ARG A 59 -14.23 2.71 4.80
C ARG A 59 -15.37 2.02 5.54
N SER A 60 -15.71 0.81 5.17
CA SER A 60 -16.77 0.04 5.82
C SER A 60 -16.42 -0.30 7.26
N LEU A 61 -15.17 -0.66 7.51
CA LEU A 61 -14.71 -1.01 8.86
C LEU A 61 -14.83 0.18 9.81
N VAL A 62 -14.37 1.35 9.41
CA VAL A 62 -14.37 2.53 10.26
C VAL A 62 -15.79 2.99 10.63
N GLU A 63 -16.77 2.78 9.75
CA GLU A 63 -18.17 3.09 10.02
C GLU A 63 -18.78 2.23 11.13
N GLN A 64 -18.23 1.03 11.33
CA GLN A 64 -18.72 0.07 12.33
C GLN A 64 -17.99 0.18 13.66
N LEU A 65 -17.00 1.05 13.77
CA LEU A 65 -16.19 1.23 14.96
C LEU A 65 -16.58 2.52 15.69
N PRO A 66 -16.36 2.59 17.03
CA PRO A 66 -16.57 3.83 17.78
C PRO A 66 -15.83 5.02 17.14
N GLU A 67 -16.41 6.23 17.28
CA GLU A 67 -15.90 7.43 16.61
C GLU A 67 -14.46 7.80 16.99
N GLU A 68 -14.02 7.43 18.18
CA GLU A 68 -12.66 7.69 18.64
C GLU A 68 -11.60 6.74 18.02
N ILE A 69 -12.04 5.68 17.35
CA ILE A 69 -11.13 4.70 16.73
C ILE A 69 -10.78 5.13 15.31
N LYS A 70 -9.50 5.14 15.01
CA LYS A 70 -8.97 5.33 13.66
C LYS A 70 -8.51 3.99 13.09
N VAL A 71 -8.66 3.83 11.80
CA VAL A 71 -8.17 2.65 11.06
C VAL A 71 -7.04 3.09 10.14
N GLY A 72 -5.91 2.43 10.25
CA GLY A 72 -4.75 2.68 9.38
C GLY A 72 -4.53 1.51 8.43
N VAL A 73 -4.16 1.81 7.18
CA VAL A 73 -3.73 0.83 6.19
C VAL A 73 -2.32 1.14 5.72
N ILE A 74 -1.51 0.08 5.63
CA ILE A 74 -0.17 0.12 5.04
C ILE A 74 -0.16 -0.90 3.93
N ASN A 75 -0.06 -0.45 2.69
CA ASN A 75 -0.13 -1.33 1.52
C ASN A 75 1.26 -1.50 0.92
N VAL A 76 1.84 -2.69 1.09
CA VAL A 76 3.11 -3.10 0.49
C VAL A 76 2.83 -4.28 -0.43
N ALA A 77 2.83 -4.04 -1.73
CA ALA A 77 2.45 -5.05 -2.71
C ALA A 77 3.25 -4.91 -4.01
N VAL A 78 3.55 -6.04 -4.62
CA VAL A 78 4.12 -6.14 -5.97
C VAL A 78 3.23 -7.09 -6.77
N GLY A 79 2.65 -6.62 -7.87
CA GLY A 79 1.76 -7.41 -8.71
C GLY A 79 2.45 -8.65 -9.28
N GLY A 80 1.75 -9.79 -9.24
CA GLY A 80 2.28 -11.06 -9.74
C GLY A 80 3.27 -11.75 -8.81
N ALA A 81 3.52 -11.22 -7.61
CA ALA A 81 4.45 -11.83 -6.67
C ALA A 81 3.90 -13.10 -6.03
N SER A 82 4.78 -14.09 -5.86
CA SER A 82 4.53 -15.23 -4.98
C SER A 82 4.77 -14.82 -3.51
N ILE A 83 4.28 -15.65 -2.59
CA ILE A 83 4.52 -15.46 -1.15
C ILE A 83 6.02 -15.43 -0.80
N ASP A 84 6.85 -16.06 -1.61
CA ASP A 84 8.31 -16.10 -1.40
C ASP A 84 8.94 -14.70 -1.38
N LEU A 85 8.31 -13.73 -2.05
CA LEU A 85 8.77 -12.33 -1.99
C LEU A 85 8.69 -11.76 -0.56
N TYR A 86 7.75 -12.25 0.24
CA TYR A 86 7.49 -11.76 1.60
C TYR A 86 8.10 -12.66 2.69
N ASP A 87 8.77 -13.73 2.30
CA ASP A 87 9.54 -14.58 3.21
C ASP A 87 10.98 -14.08 3.26
N GLU A 88 11.42 -13.58 4.41
CA GLU A 88 12.75 -12.97 4.57
C GLU A 88 13.89 -13.89 4.16
N ASP A 89 13.72 -15.20 4.33
CA ASP A 89 14.75 -16.18 3.95
C ASP A 89 14.80 -16.47 2.45
N LYS A 90 13.73 -16.14 1.72
CA LYS A 90 13.59 -16.46 0.27
C LYS A 90 13.60 -15.24 -0.63
N THR A 91 13.39 -14.06 -0.09
CA THR A 91 13.20 -12.82 -0.86
C THR A 91 14.32 -12.59 -1.88
N THR A 92 15.57 -12.64 -1.44
CA THR A 92 16.73 -12.34 -2.29
C THR A 92 16.83 -13.30 -3.46
N GLU A 93 16.71 -14.61 -3.21
CA GLU A 93 16.75 -15.61 -4.26
C GLU A 93 15.56 -15.47 -5.22
N TYR A 94 14.37 -15.26 -4.66
CA TYR A 94 13.16 -15.07 -5.46
C TYR A 94 13.30 -13.89 -6.43
N ILE A 95 13.74 -12.74 -5.94
CA ILE A 95 13.91 -11.53 -6.77
C ILE A 95 14.96 -11.77 -7.86
N SER A 96 16.06 -12.47 -7.55
CA SER A 96 17.15 -12.71 -8.49
C SER A 96 16.71 -13.47 -9.75
N LYS A 97 15.63 -14.24 -9.66
CA LYS A 97 15.06 -15.04 -10.75
C LYS A 97 14.01 -14.32 -11.59
N GLN A 98 13.65 -13.10 -11.22
CA GLN A 98 12.56 -12.36 -11.86
C GLN A 98 13.05 -11.52 -13.05
N ALA A 99 12.11 -11.10 -13.89
CA ALA A 99 12.38 -10.17 -14.98
C ALA A 99 12.76 -8.78 -14.45
N ASP A 100 13.46 -8.00 -15.25
CA ASP A 100 13.97 -6.68 -14.83
C ASP A 100 12.86 -5.73 -14.39
N TRP A 101 11.70 -5.74 -15.05
CA TRP A 101 10.59 -4.89 -14.66
C TRP A 101 10.08 -5.20 -13.24
N PHE A 102 10.05 -6.49 -12.88
CA PHE A 102 9.65 -6.91 -11.55
C PHE A 102 10.70 -6.51 -10.50
N LYS A 103 11.98 -6.70 -10.83
CA LYS A 103 13.08 -6.28 -9.95
C LYS A 103 13.04 -4.78 -9.67
N ASN A 104 12.70 -3.97 -10.68
CA ASN A 104 12.58 -2.53 -10.52
C ASN A 104 11.46 -2.14 -9.54
N PHE A 105 10.34 -2.84 -9.55
CA PHE A 105 9.28 -2.61 -8.56
C PHE A 105 9.72 -2.99 -7.14
N CYS A 106 10.47 -4.08 -7.00
CA CYS A 106 10.99 -4.49 -5.69
C CYS A 106 11.95 -3.46 -5.09
N LYS A 107 12.70 -2.75 -5.92
CA LYS A 107 13.63 -1.70 -5.47
C LYS A 107 12.93 -0.55 -4.75
N GLU A 108 11.67 -0.27 -5.06
CA GLU A 108 10.89 0.74 -4.34
C GLU A 108 10.72 0.40 -2.86
N TYR A 109 10.83 -0.90 -2.52
CA TYR A 109 10.81 -1.42 -1.17
C TYR A 109 12.20 -1.89 -0.69
N ASP A 110 13.29 -1.38 -1.29
CA ASP A 110 14.68 -1.76 -0.99
C ASP A 110 14.93 -3.27 -1.09
N ASP A 111 14.28 -3.93 -2.06
CA ASP A 111 14.31 -5.39 -2.30
C ASP A 111 13.91 -6.23 -1.08
N ALA A 112 13.15 -5.63 -0.14
CA ALA A 112 12.73 -6.27 1.09
C ALA A 112 11.34 -5.77 1.52
N PRO A 113 10.26 -6.14 0.79
CA PRO A 113 8.92 -5.59 1.06
C PRO A 113 8.39 -5.94 2.45
N MET A 114 8.68 -7.11 2.99
CA MET A 114 8.25 -7.46 4.35
C MET A 114 8.95 -6.57 5.38
N ARG A 115 10.25 -6.33 5.23
CA ARG A 115 10.99 -5.42 6.11
C ARG A 115 10.41 -4.01 6.03
N ARG A 116 10.10 -3.53 4.83
CA ARG A 116 9.45 -2.22 4.65
C ARG A 116 8.11 -2.15 5.39
N LEU A 117 7.28 -3.19 5.26
CA LEU A 117 6.01 -3.26 5.97
C LEU A 117 6.22 -3.17 7.49
N MET A 118 7.16 -3.93 8.02
CA MET A 118 7.46 -3.95 9.46
C MET A 118 8.02 -2.61 9.96
N GLU A 119 8.86 -1.95 9.18
CA GLU A 119 9.36 -0.59 9.48
C GLU A 119 8.21 0.41 9.56
N CYS A 120 7.32 0.41 8.54
CA CYS A 120 6.15 1.27 8.53
C CYS A 120 5.22 1.00 9.73
N ALA A 121 5.02 -0.25 10.09
CA ALA A 121 4.15 -0.63 11.20
C ALA A 121 4.66 -0.17 12.58
N LYS A 122 5.94 0.15 12.69
CA LYS A 122 6.53 0.67 13.93
C LYS A 122 6.40 2.18 14.09
N GLU A 123 6.10 2.87 13.01
CA GLU A 123 5.90 4.32 13.03
C GLU A 123 4.50 4.66 13.61
#